data_51bd4abf6de44150a9a104d9395583af
#
_entry.id   51bd4abf6de44150a9a104d9395583af
#
_cell.length_a   1.000
_cell.length_b   1.000
_cell.length_c   1.000
_cell.angle_alpha   90.00
_cell.angle_beta   90.00
_cell.angle_gamma   90.00
#
_symmetry.space_group_name_H-M   'P 1'
#
loop_
_entity.id
_entity.type
_entity.pdbx_description
1 polymer ?
#
loop_
_entity_poly.entity_id
_entity_poly.type
_entity_poly.pdbx_seq_one_letter_code
_entity_poly.pdbx_strand_id
1 'polypeptide(L)'
;MQTTKGLSRGFALWFSTVLSFLLCCSFANAAEKSAAQKAAAIKEGSSLFRAGCSPCHGLNARGGGRGPDLTAGRWTHGASDAEIFRTITQGVPGTEMPANGFEDSETWAIIAYIRSLAPPKVSALMGDPQEGKTMFFGSAGCSECHMVYGTGGVLGPDLSRVGAARSATYLIDSIRQPDKDLSSGNVDPNNHYGLPLVYDAVTVVTSDGTKITGIAKNEDTYSLQLISTDQKLHLFLKKDLQQESHEHRSLMPPYSEDAIDSKQLRDLVAYLQTLRGDSSSPQTSGSTAPPTKTSRKKEAQ
;
A
#
# COMPACT_ATOMS: atom_id res chain seq x y z
N MET A 1 -56.77 33.58 61.72
CA MET A 1 -56.19 34.40 60.69
C MET A 1 -54.65 34.22 60.76
N GLN A 2 -54.02 33.37 59.99
CA GLN A 2 -52.60 33.39 59.66
C GLN A 2 -52.30 32.16 58.77
N THR A 3 -52.10 32.38 57.71
CA THR A 3 -51.45 32.18 56.44
C THR A 3 -50.45 31.00 56.39
N THR A 4 -50.85 29.95 55.66
CA THR A 4 -49.99 28.90 55.10
C THR A 4 -49.40 29.39 53.78
N LYS A 5 -48.17 29.84 53.72
CA LYS A 5 -47.38 30.02 52.50
C LYS A 5 -45.91 29.65 52.77
N GLY A 6 -45.42 28.55 52.24
CA GLY A 6 -44.02 28.27 52.31
C GLY A 6 -43.54 26.87 51.96
N LEU A 7 -44.25 26.06 51.17
CA LEU A 7 -43.83 24.68 50.89
C LEU A 7 -43.76 24.30 49.39
N SER A 8 -43.79 25.24 48.47
CA SER A 8 -43.84 24.84 47.02
C SER A 8 -42.63 25.14 46.18
N ARG A 9 -41.61 25.84 46.76
CA ARG A 9 -40.40 26.18 45.96
C ARG A 9 -39.25 25.15 46.02
N GLY A 10 -39.18 24.35 47.09
CA GLY A 10 -38.13 23.34 47.26
C GLY A 10 -38.33 22.09 46.42
N PHE A 11 -39.57 21.72 46.18
CA PHE A 11 -39.89 20.48 45.41
C PHE A 11 -39.65 20.63 43.92
N ALA A 12 -39.85 21.80 43.33
CA ALA A 12 -39.64 22.04 41.90
C ALA A 12 -38.16 22.05 41.49
N LEU A 13 -37.28 22.52 42.37
CA LEU A 13 -35.83 22.52 42.12
C LEU A 13 -35.22 21.12 42.23
N TRP A 14 -35.72 20.27 43.11
CA TRP A 14 -35.25 18.89 43.25
C TRP A 14 -35.64 18.02 42.05
N PHE A 15 -36.83 18.16 41.49
CA PHE A 15 -37.28 17.45 40.30
C PHE A 15 -36.49 17.85 39.03
N SER A 16 -36.13 19.13 38.92
CA SER A 16 -35.33 19.62 37.76
C SER A 16 -33.91 19.10 37.78
N THR A 17 -33.25 18.99 38.92
CA THR A 17 -31.88 18.48 39.04
C THR A 17 -31.80 16.96 38.81
N VAL A 18 -32.76 16.17 39.31
CA VAL A 18 -32.80 14.72 39.13
C VAL A 18 -33.13 14.39 37.68
N LEU A 19 -34.03 15.12 37.01
CA LEU A 19 -34.33 14.90 35.58
C LEU A 19 -33.15 15.25 34.67
N SER A 20 -32.39 16.32 34.97
CA SER A 20 -31.17 16.67 34.27
C SER A 20 -30.05 15.60 34.41
N PHE A 21 -29.94 15.03 35.62
CA PHE A 21 -28.92 14.00 35.88
C PHE A 21 -29.27 12.67 35.17
N LEU A 22 -30.56 12.27 35.16
CA LEU A 22 -31.03 11.08 34.41
C LEU A 22 -30.89 11.24 32.91
N LEU A 23 -31.11 12.44 32.36
CA LEU A 23 -30.90 12.71 30.94
C LEU A 23 -29.42 12.62 30.57
N CYS A 24 -28.53 13.17 31.38
CA CYS A 24 -27.07 13.15 31.15
C CYS A 24 -26.51 11.72 31.17
N CYS A 25 -26.96 10.87 32.10
CA CYS A 25 -26.58 9.45 32.17
C CYS A 25 -27.09 8.65 30.96
N SER A 26 -28.26 8.97 30.40
CA SER A 26 -28.80 8.29 29.22
C SER A 26 -28.00 8.62 27.96
N PHE A 27 -27.54 9.85 27.77
CA PHE A 27 -26.68 10.23 26.65
C PHE A 27 -25.29 9.65 26.77
N ALA A 28 -24.73 9.54 27.96
CA ALA A 28 -23.42 8.92 28.20
C ALA A 28 -23.45 7.43 27.82
N ASN A 29 -24.45 6.67 28.23
CA ASN A 29 -24.64 5.26 27.91
C ASN A 29 -24.87 5.03 26.40
N ALA A 30 -25.57 5.90 25.70
CA ALA A 30 -25.79 5.80 24.28
C ALA A 30 -24.50 6.07 23.48
N ALA A 31 -23.70 7.05 23.90
CA ALA A 31 -22.42 7.37 23.30
C ALA A 31 -21.40 6.24 23.49
N GLU A 32 -21.33 5.64 24.67
CA GLU A 32 -20.46 4.51 24.96
C GLU A 32 -20.84 3.26 24.15
N LYS A 33 -22.13 2.94 24.04
CA LYS A 33 -22.62 1.86 23.21
C LYS A 33 -22.28 2.05 21.73
N SER A 34 -22.42 3.28 21.21
CA SER A 34 -22.06 3.65 19.84
C SER A 34 -20.55 3.51 19.59
N ALA A 35 -19.71 3.94 20.55
CA ALA A 35 -18.26 3.79 20.46
C ALA A 35 -17.82 2.31 20.48
N ALA A 36 -18.42 1.51 21.34
CA ALA A 36 -18.15 0.06 21.40
C ALA A 36 -18.56 -0.66 20.11
N GLN A 37 -19.71 -0.32 19.53
CA GLN A 37 -20.14 -0.86 18.23
C GLN A 37 -19.19 -0.49 17.10
N LYS A 38 -18.73 0.75 17.06
CA LYS A 38 -17.72 1.20 16.07
C LYS A 38 -16.40 0.46 16.24
N ALA A 39 -15.92 0.30 17.46
CA ALA A 39 -14.68 -0.44 17.73
C ALA A 39 -14.80 -1.92 17.31
N ALA A 40 -15.95 -2.56 17.55
CA ALA A 40 -16.21 -3.92 17.12
C ALA A 40 -16.20 -4.04 15.58
N ALA A 41 -16.88 -3.14 14.88
CA ALA A 41 -16.87 -3.10 13.41
C ALA A 41 -15.46 -2.88 12.83
N ILE A 42 -14.65 -1.99 13.43
CA ILE A 42 -13.25 -1.80 13.02
C ILE A 42 -12.43 -3.07 13.20
N LYS A 43 -12.58 -3.77 14.33
CA LYS A 43 -11.86 -5.01 14.61
C LYS A 43 -12.24 -6.10 13.62
N GLU A 44 -13.53 -6.29 13.36
CA GLU A 44 -14.04 -7.23 12.36
C GLU A 44 -13.52 -6.90 10.97
N GLY A 45 -13.66 -5.64 10.53
CA GLY A 45 -13.18 -5.16 9.25
C GLY A 45 -11.67 -5.32 9.08
N SER A 46 -10.89 -5.17 10.15
CA SER A 46 -9.45 -5.45 10.13
C SER A 46 -9.15 -6.91 9.81
N SER A 47 -9.91 -7.85 10.38
CA SER A 47 -9.73 -9.28 10.12
C SER A 47 -10.10 -9.64 8.68
N LEU A 48 -11.25 -9.15 8.21
CA LEU A 48 -11.72 -9.34 6.83
C LEU A 48 -10.76 -8.72 5.80
N PHE A 49 -10.27 -7.51 6.08
CA PHE A 49 -9.29 -6.83 5.23
C PHE A 49 -8.00 -7.64 5.10
N ARG A 50 -7.50 -8.17 6.19
CA ARG A 50 -6.28 -9.01 6.17
C ARG A 50 -6.47 -10.26 5.34
N ALA A 51 -7.64 -10.89 5.42
CA ALA A 51 -7.93 -12.11 4.68
C ALA A 51 -8.12 -11.87 3.17
N GLY A 52 -8.88 -10.83 2.77
CA GLY A 52 -9.30 -10.62 1.39
C GLY A 52 -8.56 -9.51 0.64
N CYS A 53 -8.10 -8.46 1.32
CA CYS A 53 -7.63 -7.24 0.69
C CYS A 53 -6.11 -7.04 0.78
N SER A 54 -5.50 -7.53 1.89
CA SER A 54 -4.08 -7.31 2.17
C SER A 54 -3.12 -7.88 1.14
N PRO A 55 -3.41 -8.98 0.41
CA PRO A 55 -2.51 -9.46 -0.63
C PRO A 55 -2.19 -8.44 -1.73
N CYS A 56 -3.14 -7.53 -1.99
CA CYS A 56 -2.96 -6.45 -2.95
C CYS A 56 -2.63 -5.11 -2.28
N HIS A 57 -3.35 -4.77 -1.19
CA HIS A 57 -3.26 -3.45 -0.55
C HIS A 57 -2.27 -3.38 0.63
N GLY A 58 -1.56 -4.47 0.95
CA GLY A 58 -0.66 -4.57 2.08
C GLY A 58 -1.37 -4.71 3.43
N LEU A 59 -0.73 -5.34 4.44
CA LEU A 59 -1.33 -5.63 5.76
C LEU A 59 -1.84 -4.38 6.49
N ASN A 60 -1.18 -3.24 6.28
CA ASN A 60 -1.52 -1.97 6.89
C ASN A 60 -2.30 -1.05 5.95
N ALA A 61 -2.84 -1.58 4.84
CA ALA A 61 -3.54 -0.84 3.79
C ALA A 61 -2.72 0.30 3.15
N ARG A 62 -1.41 0.32 3.34
CA ARG A 62 -0.47 1.33 2.79
C ARG A 62 -0.03 1.03 1.36
N GLY A 63 -0.74 0.12 0.72
CA GLY A 63 -0.45 -0.37 -0.61
C GLY A 63 0.50 -1.56 -0.61
N GLY A 64 0.30 -2.44 -1.56
CA GLY A 64 1.15 -3.60 -1.86
C GLY A 64 1.75 -3.49 -3.27
N GLY A 65 2.24 -4.59 -3.82
CA GLY A 65 2.74 -4.61 -5.19
C GLY A 65 1.66 -4.35 -6.25
N ARG A 66 0.38 -4.59 -5.93
CA ARG A 66 -0.75 -4.56 -6.86
C ARG A 66 -1.79 -3.50 -6.56
N GLY A 67 -2.03 -3.18 -5.28
CA GLY A 67 -3.07 -2.25 -4.84
C GLY A 67 -2.51 -0.92 -4.32
N PRO A 68 -3.25 0.20 -4.46
CA PRO A 68 -2.84 1.50 -3.95
C PRO A 68 -2.89 1.58 -2.43
N ASP A 69 -2.23 2.61 -1.89
CA ASP A 69 -2.32 3.03 -0.48
C ASP A 69 -3.72 3.59 -0.18
N LEU A 70 -4.49 2.84 0.60
CA LEU A 70 -5.84 3.23 1.03
C LEU A 70 -5.83 4.21 2.22
N THR A 71 -4.68 4.44 2.85
CA THR A 71 -4.51 5.39 3.94
C THR A 71 -4.18 6.79 3.45
N ALA A 72 -3.82 6.96 2.17
CA ALA A 72 -3.39 8.22 1.59
C ALA A 72 -4.51 9.29 1.48
N GLY A 73 -5.76 8.92 1.73
CA GLY A 73 -6.92 9.81 1.60
C GLY A 73 -7.22 10.20 0.14
N ARG A 74 -6.63 9.53 -0.82
CA ARG A 74 -6.82 9.75 -2.27
C ARG A 74 -7.60 8.58 -2.86
N TRP A 75 -8.75 8.88 -3.45
CA TRP A 75 -9.70 7.89 -3.95
C TRP A 75 -9.96 8.12 -5.43
N THR A 76 -9.52 7.20 -6.27
CA THR A 76 -9.65 7.32 -7.74
C THR A 76 -11.09 7.04 -8.20
N HIS A 77 -11.83 6.22 -7.46
CA HIS A 77 -13.18 5.74 -7.83
C HIS A 77 -14.27 6.26 -6.91
N GLY A 78 -14.06 7.45 -6.31
CA GLY A 78 -14.96 8.09 -5.37
C GLY A 78 -14.57 7.87 -3.91
N ALA A 79 -14.83 8.90 -3.09
CA ALA A 79 -14.35 9.01 -1.72
C ALA A 79 -15.43 8.79 -0.64
N SER A 80 -16.71 8.76 -1.02
CA SER A 80 -17.79 8.48 -0.09
C SER A 80 -17.84 7.00 0.29
N ASP A 81 -18.41 6.68 1.45
CA ASP A 81 -18.52 5.29 1.88
C ASP A 81 -19.35 4.44 0.90
N ALA A 82 -20.37 5.03 0.28
CA ALA A 82 -21.17 4.37 -0.74
C ALA A 82 -20.38 4.07 -2.02
N GLU A 83 -19.45 4.94 -2.40
CA GLU A 83 -18.57 4.72 -3.56
C GLU A 83 -17.52 3.65 -3.27
N ILE A 84 -16.95 3.66 -2.05
CA ILE A 84 -16.03 2.62 -1.62
C ILE A 84 -16.76 1.28 -1.52
N PHE A 85 -17.98 1.26 -1.00
CA PHE A 85 -18.82 0.07 -0.95
C PHE A 85 -18.99 -0.53 -2.35
N ARG A 86 -19.38 0.30 -3.35
CA ARG A 86 -19.47 -0.15 -4.75
C ARG A 86 -18.14 -0.69 -5.29
N THR A 87 -17.05 0.00 -5.01
CA THR A 87 -15.72 -0.41 -5.46
C THR A 87 -15.34 -1.78 -4.90
N ILE A 88 -15.69 -2.07 -3.65
CA ILE A 88 -15.42 -3.38 -3.03
C ILE A 88 -16.33 -4.44 -3.63
N THR A 89 -17.64 -4.18 -3.73
CA THR A 89 -18.65 -5.19 -4.15
C THR A 89 -18.62 -5.46 -5.65
N GLN A 90 -18.33 -4.46 -6.48
CA GLN A 90 -18.36 -4.57 -7.95
C GLN A 90 -16.98 -4.69 -8.57
N GLY A 91 -15.91 -4.44 -7.80
CA GLY A 91 -14.56 -4.32 -8.32
C GLY A 91 -14.37 -3.09 -9.20
N VAL A 92 -13.24 -3.03 -9.90
CA VAL A 92 -12.91 -1.94 -10.84
C VAL A 92 -12.62 -2.55 -12.20
N PRO A 93 -13.53 -2.43 -13.20
CA PRO A 93 -13.33 -2.99 -14.52
C PRO A 93 -12.01 -2.54 -15.16
N GLY A 94 -11.29 -3.49 -15.79
CA GLY A 94 -10.02 -3.23 -16.44
C GLY A 94 -8.83 -3.09 -15.49
N THR A 95 -8.98 -3.42 -14.21
CA THR A 95 -7.92 -3.46 -13.21
C THR A 95 -7.84 -4.82 -12.51
N GLU A 96 -6.85 -5.00 -11.65
CA GLU A 96 -6.71 -6.20 -10.80
C GLU A 96 -7.63 -6.19 -9.57
N MET A 97 -8.41 -5.14 -9.33
CA MET A 97 -9.38 -5.09 -8.23
C MET A 97 -10.64 -5.89 -8.57
N PRO A 98 -10.81 -7.10 -8.04
CA PRO A 98 -11.96 -7.92 -8.36
C PRO A 98 -13.20 -7.47 -7.58
N ALA A 99 -14.37 -7.88 -8.04
CA ALA A 99 -15.57 -7.87 -7.23
C ALA A 99 -15.42 -8.85 -6.05
N ASN A 100 -15.84 -8.45 -4.86
CA ASN A 100 -15.78 -9.28 -3.66
C ASN A 100 -17.19 -9.68 -3.22
N GLY A 101 -17.34 -10.95 -2.80
CA GLY A 101 -18.59 -11.55 -2.35
C GLY A 101 -18.83 -11.45 -0.85
N PHE A 102 -18.31 -10.41 -0.18
CA PHE A 102 -18.62 -10.15 1.22
C PHE A 102 -20.09 -9.78 1.40
N GLU A 103 -20.66 -10.15 2.53
CA GLU A 103 -21.96 -9.64 2.93
C GLU A 103 -21.91 -8.13 3.15
N ASP A 104 -23.07 -7.46 3.02
CA ASP A 104 -23.13 -5.99 3.15
C ASP A 104 -22.56 -5.50 4.49
N SER A 105 -22.88 -6.19 5.60
CA SER A 105 -22.36 -5.87 6.94
C SER A 105 -20.84 -6.00 7.03
N GLU A 106 -20.27 -7.02 6.42
CA GLU A 106 -18.83 -7.25 6.35
C GLU A 106 -18.13 -6.16 5.51
N THR A 107 -18.72 -5.80 4.38
CA THR A 107 -18.24 -4.69 3.53
C THR A 107 -18.22 -3.37 4.31
N TRP A 108 -19.29 -3.07 5.08
CA TRP A 108 -19.30 -1.89 5.94
C TRP A 108 -18.26 -1.95 7.06
N ALA A 109 -18.01 -3.11 7.62
CA ALA A 109 -16.94 -3.29 8.62
C ALA A 109 -15.56 -3.03 8.00
N ILE A 110 -15.29 -3.52 6.79
CA ILE A 110 -14.06 -3.24 6.04
C ILE A 110 -13.90 -1.73 5.81
N ILE A 111 -14.97 -1.03 5.40
CA ILE A 111 -14.95 0.43 5.20
C ILE A 111 -14.65 1.14 6.53
N ALA A 112 -15.26 0.74 7.62
CA ALA A 112 -15.00 1.32 8.95
C ALA A 112 -13.52 1.14 9.35
N TYR A 113 -12.93 -0.01 9.06
CA TYR A 113 -11.51 -0.25 9.28
C TYR A 113 -10.64 0.67 8.40
N ILE A 114 -10.86 0.72 7.08
CA ILE A 114 -10.11 1.59 6.17
C ILE A 114 -10.21 3.06 6.61
N ARG A 115 -11.38 3.52 7.01
CA ARG A 115 -11.58 4.88 7.54
C ARG A 115 -10.84 5.13 8.85
N SER A 116 -10.66 4.11 9.67
CA SER A 116 -9.89 4.21 10.91
C SER A 116 -8.38 4.37 10.67
N LEU A 117 -7.90 3.99 9.49
CA LEU A 117 -6.52 4.12 9.05
C LEU A 117 -6.20 5.48 8.43
N ALA A 118 -7.18 6.42 8.41
CA ALA A 118 -6.98 7.74 7.80
C ALA A 118 -5.66 8.37 8.26
N PRO A 119 -4.90 8.97 7.34
CA PRO A 119 -3.58 9.51 7.67
C PRO A 119 -3.74 10.59 8.73
N PRO A 120 -2.74 10.75 9.61
CA PRO A 120 -2.59 12.02 10.28
C PRO A 120 -2.60 13.09 9.19
N LYS A 121 -3.30 14.21 9.40
CA LYS A 121 -3.33 15.34 8.45
C LYS A 121 -1.90 15.83 8.24
N VAL A 122 -1.18 15.18 7.36
CA VAL A 122 0.12 15.70 6.92
C VAL A 122 -0.24 16.90 6.05
N SER A 123 0.02 18.07 6.58
CA SER A 123 0.06 19.31 5.80
C SER A 123 0.83 18.99 4.51
N ALA A 124 0.29 19.41 3.36
CA ALA A 124 0.92 19.16 2.07
C ALA A 124 2.42 19.46 2.22
N LEU A 125 3.27 18.46 2.01
CA LEU A 125 4.71 18.64 2.07
C LEU A 125 5.07 19.60 0.94
N MET A 126 5.30 20.85 1.29
CA MET A 126 5.73 21.88 0.35
C MET A 126 7.21 21.62 0.05
N GLY A 127 7.46 20.89 -1.04
CA GLY A 127 8.78 20.68 -1.63
C GLY A 127 8.78 21.11 -3.10
N ASP A 128 9.96 21.30 -3.64
CA ASP A 128 10.14 21.61 -5.07
C ASP A 128 10.30 20.28 -5.85
N PRO A 129 9.31 19.90 -6.69
CA PRO A 129 9.40 18.64 -7.44
C PRO A 129 10.49 18.68 -8.52
N GLN A 130 10.93 19.84 -8.99
CA GLN A 130 12.00 19.93 -9.98
C GLN A 130 13.37 19.65 -9.35
N GLU A 131 13.62 20.22 -8.16
CA GLU A 131 14.79 19.91 -7.37
C GLU A 131 14.80 18.42 -6.98
N GLY A 132 13.65 17.89 -6.55
CA GLY A 132 13.49 16.47 -6.25
C GLY A 132 13.80 15.55 -7.43
N LYS A 133 13.38 15.94 -8.65
CA LYS A 133 13.71 15.23 -9.89
C LYS A 133 15.22 15.25 -10.16
N THR A 134 15.84 16.41 -10.02
CA THR A 134 17.30 16.56 -10.22
C THR A 134 18.08 15.67 -9.25
N MET A 135 17.65 15.63 -8.00
CA MET A 135 18.26 14.73 -6.99
C MET A 135 18.03 13.26 -7.32
N PHE A 136 16.85 12.86 -7.73
CA PHE A 136 16.48 11.48 -8.04
C PHE A 136 17.40 10.89 -9.12
N PHE A 137 17.62 11.63 -10.21
CA PHE A 137 18.49 11.22 -11.32
C PHE A 137 19.95 11.58 -11.15
N GLY A 138 20.31 12.30 -10.08
CA GLY A 138 21.64 12.80 -9.82
C GLY A 138 22.17 12.40 -8.44
N SER A 139 22.31 13.38 -7.54
CA SER A 139 23.06 13.26 -6.29
C SER A 139 22.53 12.21 -5.30
N ALA A 140 21.24 11.91 -5.32
CA ALA A 140 20.66 10.90 -4.44
C ALA A 140 20.77 9.46 -4.99
N GLY A 141 21.14 9.27 -6.28
CA GLY A 141 21.41 7.97 -6.88
C GLY A 141 20.19 7.04 -7.00
N CYS A 142 18.96 7.56 -6.80
CA CYS A 142 17.75 6.73 -6.78
C CYS A 142 17.51 6.01 -8.10
N SER A 143 17.82 6.68 -9.22
CA SER A 143 17.67 6.14 -10.58
C SER A 143 18.67 5.02 -10.91
N GLU A 144 19.69 4.79 -10.10
CA GLU A 144 20.59 3.65 -10.29
C GLU A 144 19.86 2.32 -10.04
N CYS A 145 18.86 2.32 -9.15
CA CYS A 145 18.07 1.14 -8.81
C CYS A 145 16.62 1.22 -9.32
N HIS A 146 16.04 2.41 -9.36
CA HIS A 146 14.62 2.62 -9.67
C HIS A 146 14.39 3.19 -11.05
N MET A 147 13.43 2.61 -11.77
CA MET A 147 12.96 3.11 -13.06
C MET A 147 11.84 4.13 -12.88
N VAL A 148 11.84 5.18 -13.72
CA VAL A 148 10.74 6.12 -13.90
C VAL A 148 10.52 6.34 -15.40
N TYR A 149 9.35 5.98 -15.92
CA TYR A 149 8.97 6.10 -17.34
C TYR A 149 10.02 5.53 -18.30
N GLY A 150 10.55 4.36 -17.99
CA GLY A 150 11.54 3.66 -18.82
C GLY A 150 12.98 4.15 -18.65
N THR A 151 13.25 5.11 -17.76
CA THR A 151 14.59 5.60 -17.47
C THR A 151 15.01 5.21 -16.05
N GLY A 152 16.16 4.56 -15.90
CA GLY A 152 16.72 4.11 -14.63
C GLY A 152 16.91 2.61 -14.53
N GLY A 153 17.29 2.14 -13.34
CA GLY A 153 17.60 0.75 -13.03
C GLY A 153 16.37 -0.13 -12.81
N VAL A 154 16.64 -1.44 -12.77
CA VAL A 154 15.59 -2.49 -12.62
C VAL A 154 15.73 -3.29 -11.31
N LEU A 155 16.68 -2.92 -10.47
CA LEU A 155 16.92 -3.58 -9.19
C LEU A 155 15.79 -3.29 -8.20
N GLY A 156 15.33 -2.03 -8.14
CA GLY A 156 14.18 -1.60 -7.34
C GLY A 156 12.87 -1.57 -8.15
N PRO A 157 11.73 -1.34 -7.48
CA PRO A 157 10.45 -1.17 -8.14
C PRO A 157 10.42 0.01 -9.12
N ASP A 158 9.65 -0.13 -10.20
CA ASP A 158 9.27 0.97 -11.07
C ASP A 158 8.43 1.99 -10.30
N LEU A 159 8.86 3.23 -10.28
CA LEU A 159 8.24 4.32 -9.54
C LEU A 159 7.36 5.22 -10.41
N SER A 160 7.14 4.91 -11.69
CA SER A 160 6.36 5.72 -12.63
C SER A 160 4.94 6.05 -12.13
N ARG A 161 4.39 5.24 -11.22
CA ARG A 161 3.05 5.41 -10.65
C ARG A 161 3.05 5.59 -9.13
N VAL A 162 4.19 5.74 -8.51
CA VAL A 162 4.33 5.71 -7.06
C VAL A 162 3.53 6.83 -6.37
N GLY A 163 3.43 8.00 -6.98
CA GLY A 163 2.65 9.12 -6.46
C GLY A 163 1.13 8.93 -6.50
N ALA A 164 0.63 8.01 -7.34
CA ALA A 164 -0.77 7.58 -7.30
C ALA A 164 -0.99 6.46 -6.27
N ALA A 165 0.04 5.64 -6.02
CA ALA A 165 -0.05 4.41 -5.24
C ALA A 165 0.32 4.57 -3.76
N ARG A 166 1.10 5.59 -3.38
CA ARG A 166 1.67 5.75 -2.03
C ARG A 166 1.44 7.14 -1.45
N SER A 167 1.27 7.21 -0.13
CA SER A 167 1.21 8.48 0.60
C SER A 167 2.59 9.11 0.75
N ALA A 168 2.64 10.44 1.01
CA ALA A 168 3.90 11.12 1.33
C ALA A 168 4.61 10.51 2.55
N THR A 169 3.85 10.17 3.59
CA THR A 169 4.38 9.53 4.80
C THR A 169 5.00 8.18 4.49
N TYR A 170 4.34 7.36 3.66
CA TYR A 170 4.91 6.08 3.22
C TYR A 170 6.23 6.27 2.47
N LEU A 171 6.30 7.25 1.56
CA LEU A 171 7.52 7.54 0.80
C LEU A 171 8.66 8.01 1.71
N ILE A 172 8.36 8.88 2.70
CA ILE A 172 9.33 9.30 3.72
C ILE A 172 9.85 8.08 4.50
N ASP A 173 8.94 7.26 5.01
CA ASP A 173 9.29 6.04 5.75
C ASP A 173 10.17 5.12 4.92
N SER A 174 9.82 4.89 3.64
CA SER A 174 10.59 4.02 2.73
C SER A 174 11.99 4.55 2.46
N ILE A 175 12.18 5.88 2.37
CA ILE A 175 13.50 6.49 2.16
C ILE A 175 14.34 6.44 3.45
N ARG A 176 13.72 6.70 4.61
CA ARG A 176 14.41 6.73 5.90
C ARG A 176 14.63 5.36 6.53
N GLN A 177 13.67 4.46 6.34
CA GLN A 177 13.60 3.15 6.98
C GLN A 177 13.13 2.08 5.99
N PRO A 178 13.93 1.74 4.97
CA PRO A 178 13.49 0.87 3.87
C PRO A 178 13.13 -0.56 4.32
N ASP A 179 13.59 -0.99 5.49
CA ASP A 179 13.26 -2.30 6.07
C ASP A 179 11.91 -2.31 6.81
N LYS A 180 11.30 -1.13 7.06
CA LYS A 180 10.06 -1.03 7.84
C LYS A 180 8.87 -1.69 7.15
N ASP A 181 8.75 -1.46 5.85
CA ASP A 181 7.70 -2.03 5.00
C ASP A 181 8.36 -2.57 3.72
N LEU A 182 8.88 -3.80 3.77
CA LEU A 182 9.47 -4.43 2.59
C LEU A 182 8.40 -4.56 1.50
N SER A 183 8.73 -4.17 0.27
CA SER A 183 7.82 -4.26 -0.90
C SER A 183 7.57 -5.71 -1.36
N SER A 184 7.92 -6.64 -0.54
CA SER A 184 7.73 -8.07 -0.67
C SER A 184 6.33 -8.55 -0.30
N GLY A 185 5.31 -7.66 -0.31
CA GLY A 185 3.97 -8.09 0.11
C GLY A 185 4.04 -8.82 1.43
N ASN A 186 4.50 -8.11 2.45
CA ASN A 186 4.42 -8.45 3.87
C ASN A 186 4.36 -9.97 4.15
N VAL A 187 5.49 -10.62 4.16
CA VAL A 187 5.56 -12.02 4.59
C VAL A 187 5.44 -12.00 6.11
N ASP A 188 4.22 -12.12 6.59
CA ASP A 188 3.98 -12.71 7.89
C ASP A 188 4.71 -14.06 7.87
N PRO A 189 5.67 -14.34 8.77
CA PRO A 189 6.30 -15.65 8.86
C PRO A 189 5.28 -16.80 9.08
N ASN A 190 4.03 -16.45 9.38
CA ASN A 190 2.89 -17.36 9.41
C ASN A 190 2.05 -17.29 8.13
N ASN A 191 2.49 -16.60 7.07
CA ASN A 191 1.75 -16.50 5.81
C ASN A 191 1.78 -17.86 5.09
N HIS A 192 0.74 -18.63 5.26
CA HIS A 192 0.52 -19.92 4.62
C HIS A 192 0.15 -19.80 3.13
N TYR A 193 0.03 -18.58 2.59
CA TYR A 193 -0.42 -18.33 1.22
C TYR A 193 0.71 -18.24 0.19
N GLY A 194 1.99 -18.33 0.63
CA GLY A 194 3.14 -18.51 -0.26
C GLY A 194 3.24 -17.54 -1.46
N LEU A 195 2.75 -16.30 -1.31
CA LEU A 195 2.88 -15.31 -2.37
C LEU A 195 4.36 -14.96 -2.55
N PRO A 196 4.90 -15.05 -3.76
CA PRO A 196 6.31 -14.76 -4.02
C PRO A 196 6.63 -13.32 -3.64
N LEU A 197 7.76 -13.13 -2.97
CA LEU A 197 8.30 -11.83 -2.65
C LEU A 197 8.70 -11.13 -3.94
N VAL A 198 8.09 -10.00 -4.27
CA VAL A 198 8.36 -9.30 -5.54
C VAL A 198 9.75 -8.66 -5.55
N TYR A 199 10.30 -8.33 -4.37
CA TYR A 199 11.62 -7.71 -4.18
C TYR A 199 12.35 -8.34 -2.99
N ASP A 200 12.44 -9.67 -2.96
CA ASP A 200 13.20 -10.39 -1.95
C ASP A 200 14.71 -10.28 -2.25
N ALA A 201 15.45 -9.82 -1.28
CA ALA A 201 16.90 -9.77 -1.36
C ALA A 201 17.47 -11.16 -1.09
N VAL A 202 18.12 -11.73 -2.06
CA VAL A 202 18.72 -13.07 -1.97
C VAL A 202 20.21 -13.00 -2.18
N THR A 203 20.95 -13.74 -1.37
CA THR A 203 22.37 -13.98 -1.54
C THR A 203 22.59 -15.44 -1.86
N VAL A 204 23.29 -15.72 -2.95
CA VAL A 204 23.71 -17.06 -3.32
C VAL A 204 25.23 -17.22 -3.27
N VAL A 205 25.70 -18.43 -3.00
CA VAL A 205 27.11 -18.85 -3.16
C VAL A 205 27.14 -19.93 -4.22
N THR A 206 27.83 -19.66 -5.31
CA THR A 206 27.98 -20.59 -6.43
C THR A 206 28.97 -21.71 -6.11
N SER A 207 29.05 -22.75 -6.94
CA SER A 207 29.94 -23.90 -6.74
C SER A 207 31.43 -23.55 -6.69
N ASP A 208 31.84 -22.43 -7.30
CA ASP A 208 33.20 -21.91 -7.24
C ASP A 208 33.44 -20.98 -6.03
N GLY A 209 32.46 -20.79 -5.16
CA GLY A 209 32.54 -19.94 -3.96
C GLY A 209 32.22 -18.46 -4.22
N THR A 210 31.84 -18.08 -5.43
CA THR A 210 31.47 -16.67 -5.73
C THR A 210 30.17 -16.31 -5.03
N LYS A 211 30.18 -15.20 -4.28
CA LYS A 211 29.00 -14.67 -3.59
C LYS A 211 28.31 -13.62 -4.47
N ILE A 212 27.02 -13.82 -4.75
CA ILE A 212 26.21 -12.91 -5.57
C ILE A 212 24.97 -12.53 -4.77
N THR A 213 24.74 -11.23 -4.59
CA THR A 213 23.56 -10.68 -3.92
C THR A 213 22.70 -9.91 -4.93
N GLY A 214 21.41 -10.04 -4.84
CA GLY A 214 20.46 -9.36 -5.74
C GLY A 214 19.01 -9.51 -5.31
N ILE A 215 18.12 -9.27 -6.25
CA ILE A 215 16.68 -9.43 -6.07
C ILE A 215 16.20 -10.65 -6.84
N ALA A 216 15.50 -11.56 -6.17
CA ALA A 216 14.82 -12.67 -6.81
C ALA A 216 13.67 -12.14 -7.71
N LYS A 217 13.73 -12.46 -9.00
CA LYS A 217 12.69 -12.08 -9.97
C LYS A 217 11.72 -13.23 -10.22
N ASN A 218 12.20 -14.43 -10.13
CA ASN A 218 11.39 -15.64 -10.15
C ASN A 218 12.14 -16.74 -9.40
N GLU A 219 11.39 -17.58 -8.71
CA GLU A 219 11.93 -18.67 -7.92
C GLU A 219 10.93 -19.82 -7.87
N ASP A 220 11.43 -21.01 -8.02
CA ASP A 220 10.69 -22.25 -7.82
C ASP A 220 11.53 -23.25 -6.98
N THR A 221 11.06 -24.48 -6.86
CA THR A 221 11.73 -25.54 -6.11
C THR A 221 13.13 -25.88 -6.67
N TYR A 222 13.39 -25.62 -7.94
CA TYR A 222 14.57 -26.08 -8.66
C TYR A 222 15.47 -24.96 -9.16
N SER A 223 14.92 -23.76 -9.37
CA SER A 223 15.61 -22.66 -10.02
C SER A 223 15.38 -21.32 -9.34
N LEU A 224 16.33 -20.42 -9.52
CA LEU A 224 16.27 -19.03 -9.07
C LEU A 224 16.73 -18.11 -10.20
N GLN A 225 15.93 -17.09 -10.50
CA GLN A 225 16.29 -15.97 -11.37
C GLN A 225 16.59 -14.76 -10.50
N LEU A 226 17.84 -14.32 -10.50
CA LEU A 226 18.34 -13.24 -9.67
C LEU A 226 18.82 -12.09 -10.53
N ILE A 227 18.38 -10.86 -10.25
CA ILE A 227 19.05 -9.65 -10.74
C ILE A 227 20.01 -9.20 -9.65
N SER A 228 21.31 -9.28 -9.93
CA SER A 228 22.36 -8.86 -9.01
C SER A 228 22.47 -7.34 -8.89
N THR A 229 23.19 -6.87 -7.87
CA THR A 229 23.36 -5.42 -7.59
C THR A 229 24.00 -4.65 -8.73
N ASP A 230 24.74 -5.33 -9.65
CA ASP A 230 25.27 -4.76 -10.89
C ASP A 230 24.26 -4.87 -12.07
N GLN A 231 22.99 -5.17 -11.78
CA GLN A 231 21.86 -5.25 -12.70
C GLN A 231 21.97 -6.34 -13.77
N LYS A 232 22.79 -7.37 -13.54
CA LYS A 232 22.86 -8.54 -14.42
C LYS A 232 21.85 -9.61 -13.99
N LEU A 233 21.21 -10.23 -14.96
CA LEU A 233 20.34 -11.38 -14.73
C LEU A 233 21.19 -12.66 -14.65
N HIS A 234 21.03 -13.37 -13.56
CA HIS A 234 21.59 -14.68 -13.31
C HIS A 234 20.49 -15.73 -13.25
N LEU A 235 20.77 -16.90 -13.82
CA LEU A 235 19.87 -18.04 -13.80
C LEU A 235 20.60 -19.20 -13.12
N PHE A 236 20.11 -19.61 -11.95
CA PHE A 236 20.72 -20.67 -11.16
C PHE A 236 19.80 -21.90 -11.10
N LEU A 237 20.41 -23.08 -11.18
CA LEU A 237 19.77 -24.28 -10.65
C LEU A 237 20.18 -24.39 -9.17
N LYS A 238 19.20 -24.52 -8.28
CA LYS A 238 19.46 -24.54 -6.82
C LYS A 238 20.39 -25.66 -6.38
N LYS A 239 20.35 -26.80 -7.09
CA LYS A 239 21.26 -27.94 -6.84
C LYS A 239 22.75 -27.63 -7.07
N ASP A 240 23.05 -26.59 -7.87
CA ASP A 240 24.40 -26.18 -8.22
C ASP A 240 24.91 -25.02 -7.33
N LEU A 241 24.11 -24.57 -6.36
CA LEU A 241 24.49 -23.58 -5.37
C LEU A 241 25.04 -24.27 -4.11
N GLN A 242 26.08 -23.68 -3.53
CA GLN A 242 26.59 -24.08 -2.20
C GLN A 242 25.66 -23.56 -1.10
N GLN A 243 25.10 -22.32 -1.29
CA GLN A 243 24.24 -21.68 -0.32
C GLN A 243 23.25 -20.75 -1.03
N GLU A 244 22.05 -20.64 -0.47
CA GLU A 244 21.02 -19.66 -0.80
C GLU A 244 20.50 -19.10 0.52
N SER A 245 20.37 -17.77 0.61
CA SER A 245 19.90 -17.06 1.80
C SER A 245 19.00 -15.91 1.42
N HIS A 246 17.79 -15.88 1.99
CA HIS A 246 16.84 -14.77 1.90
C HIS A 246 17.13 -13.80 3.04
N GLU A 247 17.43 -12.56 2.70
CA GLU A 247 18.00 -11.59 3.65
C GLU A 247 16.96 -10.92 4.54
N HIS A 248 15.66 -10.98 4.17
CA HIS A 248 14.56 -10.32 4.89
C HIS A 248 14.81 -8.82 5.17
N ARG A 249 15.56 -8.18 4.31
CA ARG A 249 15.89 -6.75 4.37
C ARG A 249 15.89 -6.14 2.98
N SER A 250 15.75 -4.83 2.91
CA SER A 250 15.83 -4.07 1.67
C SER A 250 17.27 -3.98 1.17
N LEU A 251 17.48 -4.03 -0.15
CA LEU A 251 18.73 -3.59 -0.77
C LEU A 251 18.81 -2.06 -0.91
N MET A 252 17.69 -1.35 -0.74
CA MET A 252 17.70 0.11 -0.70
C MET A 252 18.40 0.57 0.60
N PRO A 253 19.43 1.41 0.52
CA PRO A 253 20.09 1.92 1.71
C PRO A 253 19.18 2.90 2.47
N PRO A 254 19.23 2.96 3.81
CA PRO A 254 18.56 4.00 4.56
C PRO A 254 19.28 5.34 4.36
N TYR A 255 18.53 6.38 3.98
CA TYR A 255 19.08 7.72 3.86
C TYR A 255 18.91 8.48 5.18
N SER A 256 20.02 8.75 5.88
CA SER A 256 20.04 9.58 7.09
C SER A 256 19.76 11.05 6.79
N GLU A 257 19.58 11.86 7.83
CA GLU A 257 19.44 13.32 7.70
C GLU A 257 20.72 13.98 7.12
N ASP A 258 21.90 13.40 7.38
CA ASP A 258 23.16 13.88 6.82
C ASP A 258 23.31 13.58 5.32
N ALA A 259 22.69 12.48 4.85
CA ALA A 259 22.74 12.09 3.44
C ALA A 259 21.69 12.84 2.59
N ILE A 260 20.49 13.02 3.12
CA ILE A 260 19.38 13.76 2.52
C ILE A 260 18.72 14.55 3.64
N ASP A 261 18.92 15.86 3.68
CA ASP A 261 18.32 16.71 4.71
C ASP A 261 16.79 16.81 4.59
N SER A 262 16.15 17.41 5.58
CA SER A 262 14.69 17.51 5.63
C SER A 262 14.10 18.34 4.46
N LYS A 263 14.83 19.31 3.91
CA LYS A 263 14.38 20.07 2.72
C LYS A 263 14.47 19.18 1.47
N GLN A 264 15.62 18.56 1.27
CA GLN A 264 15.90 17.65 0.16
C GLN A 264 14.91 16.48 0.15
N LEU A 265 14.58 15.92 1.33
CA LEU A 265 13.58 14.86 1.45
C LEU A 265 12.19 15.35 1.02
N ARG A 266 11.78 16.57 1.41
CA ARG A 266 10.51 17.14 0.94
C ARG A 266 10.48 17.33 -0.56
N ASP A 267 11.55 17.84 -1.15
CA ASP A 267 11.68 18.03 -2.58
C ASP A 267 11.59 16.70 -3.34
N LEU A 268 12.34 15.69 -2.88
CA LEU A 268 12.31 14.34 -3.44
C LEU A 268 10.90 13.72 -3.35
N VAL A 269 10.24 13.80 -2.20
CA VAL A 269 8.88 13.29 -2.02
C VAL A 269 7.88 14.07 -2.87
N ALA A 270 8.04 15.38 -3.02
CA ALA A 270 7.20 16.19 -3.92
C ALA A 270 7.33 15.70 -5.36
N TYR A 271 8.54 15.42 -5.84
CA TYR A 271 8.76 14.79 -7.15
C TYR A 271 8.07 13.44 -7.27
N LEU A 272 8.33 12.52 -6.35
CA LEU A 272 7.73 11.17 -6.38
C LEU A 272 6.20 11.24 -6.38
N GLN A 273 5.59 12.22 -5.73
CA GLN A 273 4.14 12.42 -5.74
C GLN A 273 3.58 12.92 -7.07
N THR A 274 4.42 13.46 -7.97
CA THR A 274 4.00 13.81 -9.35
C THR A 274 3.91 12.57 -10.25
N LEU A 275 4.54 11.47 -9.90
CA LEU A 275 4.61 10.24 -10.71
C LEU A 275 3.31 9.44 -10.61
N ARG A 276 2.39 9.71 -11.53
CA ARG A 276 1.02 9.15 -11.51
C ARG A 276 0.70 8.19 -12.65
N GLY A 277 1.68 7.90 -13.51
CA GLY A 277 1.50 7.02 -14.66
C GLY A 277 0.61 7.63 -15.72
N ASP A 278 0.70 8.94 -15.95
CA ASP A 278 -0.10 9.62 -16.95
C ASP A 278 0.15 9.04 -18.35
N SER A 279 -0.94 8.88 -19.08
CA SER A 279 -1.04 8.19 -20.36
C SER A 279 -0.39 8.94 -21.55
N SER A 280 0.47 9.92 -21.32
CA SER A 280 1.22 10.64 -22.35
C SER A 280 2.51 9.93 -22.79
N SER A 281 2.87 8.80 -22.19
CA SER A 281 3.90 7.93 -22.76
C SER A 281 3.30 7.20 -23.97
N PRO A 282 3.89 7.25 -25.18
CA PRO A 282 3.41 6.49 -26.31
C PRO A 282 3.46 4.99 -25.90
N GLN A 283 2.30 4.38 -25.77
CA GLN A 283 2.22 2.93 -25.80
C GLN A 283 2.76 2.52 -27.16
N THR A 284 3.99 2.01 -27.19
CA THR A 284 4.45 1.24 -28.33
C THR A 284 3.54 0.02 -28.39
N SER A 285 2.47 0.15 -29.17
CA SER A 285 1.61 -0.95 -29.62
C SER A 285 2.43 -1.84 -30.57
N GLY A 286 3.41 -2.50 -30.01
CA GLY A 286 4.21 -3.53 -30.67
C GLY A 286 3.57 -4.89 -30.57
N SER A 287 2.28 -4.99 -30.88
CA SER A 287 1.65 -6.28 -31.21
C SER A 287 1.58 -6.39 -32.71
N THR A 288 2.68 -6.71 -33.34
CA THR A 288 2.64 -7.35 -34.65
C THR A 288 2.18 -8.79 -34.45
N ALA A 289 0.89 -9.01 -34.66
CA ALA A 289 0.37 -10.38 -34.83
C ALA A 289 1.17 -11.09 -35.92
N PRO A 290 1.55 -12.35 -35.74
CA PRO A 290 2.25 -13.11 -36.79
C PRO A 290 1.36 -13.24 -38.00
N PRO A 291 1.91 -13.19 -39.23
CA PRO A 291 1.12 -13.28 -40.45
C PRO A 291 0.40 -14.62 -40.50
N THR A 292 -0.91 -14.58 -40.70
CA THR A 292 -1.79 -15.71 -40.94
C THR A 292 -1.29 -16.44 -42.22
N LYS A 293 -0.88 -17.70 -42.07
CA LYS A 293 -0.56 -18.56 -43.21
C LYS A 293 -1.82 -18.79 -44.05
N THR A 294 -1.88 -18.17 -45.20
CA THR A 294 -2.85 -18.44 -46.25
C THR A 294 -2.76 -19.92 -46.68
N SER A 295 -3.85 -20.64 -46.50
CA SER A 295 -3.99 -22.02 -46.97
C SER A 295 -3.91 -22.07 -48.48
N ARG A 296 -2.89 -22.74 -49.03
CA ARG A 296 -2.82 -23.13 -50.43
C ARG A 296 -3.90 -24.17 -50.72
N LYS A 297 -4.88 -23.77 -51.52
CA LYS A 297 -5.84 -24.67 -52.20
C LYS A 297 -5.06 -25.58 -53.12
N LYS A 298 -5.10 -26.90 -52.91
CA LYS A 298 -4.69 -27.89 -53.88
C LYS A 298 -5.80 -27.99 -54.91
N GLU A 299 -5.52 -27.61 -56.14
CA GLU A 299 -6.28 -28.07 -57.32
C GLU A 299 -5.82 -29.50 -57.69
N ALA A 300 -6.80 -30.38 -57.90
CA ALA A 300 -6.61 -31.71 -58.36
C ALA A 300 -6.64 -31.70 -59.89
N GLN A 301 -5.70 -32.39 -60.48
CA GLN A 301 -5.84 -33.15 -61.77
C GLN A 301 -5.41 -34.57 -61.53
#